data_f3c9b0c856b4ef80dab62b92a54eb1a4
#
_entry.id   f3c9b0c856b4ef80dab62b92a54eb1a4
#
_cell.length_a   1.000
_cell.length_b   1.000
_cell.length_c   1.000
_cell.angle_alpha   90.00
_cell.angle_beta   90.00
_cell.angle_gamma   90.00
#
_symmetry.space_group_name_H-M   'P 1'
#
loop_
_entity.id
_entity.type
_entity.pdbx_description
1 polymer ?
#
loop_
_entity_poly.entity_id
_entity_poly.type
_entity_poly.pdbx_seq_one_letter_code
_entity_poly.pdbx_strand_id
1 'polypeptide(L)'
;MTPVTIAVAGKGGTGKTTTCGMLIEYLVKTGRSPILAVDADPNANLNEVLGVDVDVTLGDIRENVARSDIAVPSPIPSGMTKQEYAEFMFNSALIEEDDYDMLVMGRTQGKGCYCYVNGVLKAQIEKFSGNYRYVVVDNEAGLEHISRGTLPSVDIMLLISDCSRRGIQAVGRVQQMVRDLGLKPKVMKLIVNRAPGGELDAGTREEIEKQQLDLLGVLPQDETVYRYDCDGKPTCSVPEDSPIKLALNKLLEQLPL
;
A
#
# COMPACT_ATOMS: atom_id res chain seq x y z
N MET A 1 13.78 16.54 -0.75
CA MET A 1 13.69 15.88 -2.08
C MET A 1 12.25 15.49 -2.30
N THR A 2 11.79 15.44 -3.55
CA THR A 2 10.47 14.83 -3.82
C THR A 2 10.63 13.31 -3.78
N PRO A 3 9.92 12.57 -2.93
CA PRO A 3 10.04 11.12 -2.86
C PRO A 3 9.57 10.45 -4.15
N VAL A 4 10.09 9.27 -4.44
CA VAL A 4 9.52 8.38 -5.45
C VAL A 4 8.33 7.65 -4.81
N THR A 5 7.14 7.87 -5.33
CA THR A 5 5.93 7.22 -4.82
C THR A 5 5.59 5.97 -5.63
N ILE A 6 5.57 4.83 -4.97
CA ILE A 6 5.24 3.53 -5.54
C ILE A 6 3.89 3.08 -4.97
N ALA A 7 2.91 2.86 -5.83
CA ALA A 7 1.61 2.35 -5.41
C ALA A 7 1.40 0.91 -5.91
N VAL A 8 0.99 0.04 -5.02
CA VAL A 8 0.61 -1.34 -5.31
C VAL A 8 -0.91 -1.42 -5.33
N ALA A 9 -1.49 -1.89 -6.42
CA ALA A 9 -2.94 -1.97 -6.61
C ALA A 9 -3.35 -3.26 -7.33
N GLY A 10 -4.60 -3.65 -7.22
CA GLY A 10 -5.13 -4.86 -7.85
C GLY A 10 -6.31 -5.45 -7.10
N LYS A 11 -6.85 -6.56 -7.58
CA LYS A 11 -8.01 -7.24 -6.96
C LYS A 11 -7.67 -7.75 -5.55
N GLY A 12 -8.67 -7.83 -4.67
CA GLY A 12 -8.52 -8.46 -3.36
C GLY A 12 -8.03 -9.92 -3.45
N GLY A 13 -7.15 -10.32 -2.53
CA GLY A 13 -6.62 -11.68 -2.44
C GLY A 13 -5.54 -12.08 -3.45
N THR A 14 -5.03 -11.15 -4.26
CA THR A 14 -3.98 -11.44 -5.27
C THR A 14 -2.55 -11.37 -4.73
N GLY A 15 -2.37 -11.02 -3.43
CA GLY A 15 -1.05 -10.90 -2.80
C GLY A 15 -0.41 -9.52 -2.91
N LYS A 16 -1.22 -8.46 -3.06
CA LYS A 16 -0.74 -7.06 -3.08
C LYS A 16 0.10 -6.74 -1.84
N THR A 17 -0.47 -6.92 -0.67
CA THR A 17 0.15 -6.62 0.63
C THR A 17 1.44 -7.38 0.82
N THR A 18 1.47 -8.68 0.53
CA THR A 18 2.69 -9.50 0.57
C THR A 18 3.76 -8.97 -0.39
N THR A 19 3.37 -8.63 -1.63
CA THR A 19 4.29 -8.05 -2.62
C THR A 19 4.79 -6.67 -2.17
N CYS A 20 3.92 -5.87 -1.54
CA CYS A 20 4.25 -4.57 -0.99
C CYS A 20 5.30 -4.69 0.14
N GLY A 21 5.09 -5.59 1.09
CA GLY A 21 6.06 -5.83 2.17
C GLY A 21 7.41 -6.33 1.66
N MET A 22 7.42 -7.25 0.69
CA MET A 22 8.66 -7.71 0.07
C MET A 22 9.37 -6.61 -0.74
N LEU A 23 8.62 -5.69 -1.37
CA LEU A 23 9.18 -4.51 -2.04
C LEU A 23 9.85 -3.57 -1.01
N ILE A 24 9.20 -3.32 0.12
CA ILE A 24 9.78 -2.49 1.19
C ILE A 24 11.09 -3.13 1.67
N GLU A 25 11.08 -4.42 1.97
CA GLU A 25 12.28 -5.15 2.38
C GLU A 25 13.39 -5.08 1.32
N TYR A 26 13.06 -5.24 0.03
CA TYR A 26 14.01 -5.07 -1.06
C TYR A 26 14.65 -3.68 -1.08
N LEU A 27 13.86 -2.62 -0.91
CA LEU A 27 14.35 -1.25 -0.86
C LEU A 27 15.30 -1.04 0.33
N VAL A 28 14.95 -1.58 1.52
CA VAL A 28 15.81 -1.56 2.71
C VAL A 28 17.15 -2.25 2.43
N LYS A 29 17.12 -3.50 1.99
CA LYS A 29 18.32 -4.33 1.73
C LYS A 29 19.24 -3.76 0.66
N THR A 30 18.68 -2.99 -0.27
CA THR A 30 19.46 -2.34 -1.33
C THR A 30 19.89 -0.90 -0.98
N GLY A 31 19.75 -0.49 0.30
CA GLY A 31 20.22 0.82 0.80
C GLY A 31 19.41 1.99 0.25
N ARG A 32 18.13 1.79 0.02
CA ARG A 32 17.20 2.81 -0.51
C ARG A 32 16.36 3.50 0.57
N SER A 33 16.76 3.40 1.83
CA SER A 33 16.14 4.14 2.93
C SER A 33 16.44 5.66 2.84
N PRO A 34 15.65 6.55 3.49
CA PRO A 34 14.47 6.25 4.30
C PRO A 34 13.20 6.01 3.46
N ILE A 35 12.33 5.14 3.97
CA ILE A 35 11.10 4.70 3.31
C ILE A 35 9.89 5.01 4.21
N LEU A 36 8.80 5.54 3.63
CA LEU A 36 7.50 5.61 4.28
C LEU A 36 6.59 4.53 3.68
N ALA A 37 6.23 3.54 4.48
CA ALA A 37 5.21 2.55 4.16
C ALA A 37 3.83 3.10 4.52
N VAL A 38 2.86 3.02 3.62
CA VAL A 38 1.49 3.46 3.86
C VAL A 38 0.53 2.32 3.59
N ASP A 39 -0.13 1.83 4.63
CA ASP A 39 -1.24 0.90 4.48
C ASP A 39 -2.53 1.69 4.24
N ALA A 40 -3.00 1.66 3.01
CA ALA A 40 -4.23 2.33 2.58
C ALA A 40 -5.43 1.37 2.48
N ASP A 41 -5.29 0.11 2.89
CA ASP A 41 -6.40 -0.82 3.01
C ASP A 41 -7.10 -0.63 4.37
N PRO A 42 -8.44 -0.45 4.41
CA PRO A 42 -9.18 -0.35 5.66
C PRO A 42 -9.03 -1.57 6.58
N ASN A 43 -8.64 -2.72 6.06
CA ASN A 43 -8.43 -3.92 6.86
C ASN A 43 -7.07 -3.96 7.56
N ALA A 44 -6.13 -3.12 7.14
CA ALA A 44 -4.81 -2.95 7.74
C ALA A 44 -4.09 -4.30 7.92
N ASN A 45 -3.45 -4.76 6.85
CA ASN A 45 -2.74 -6.06 6.85
C ASN A 45 -1.24 -5.92 6.56
N LEU A 46 -0.78 -4.73 6.15
CA LEU A 46 0.64 -4.52 5.82
C LEU A 46 1.52 -4.61 7.08
N ASN A 47 1.00 -4.20 8.23
CA ASN A 47 1.67 -4.33 9.51
C ASN A 47 1.95 -5.80 9.86
N GLU A 48 1.01 -6.72 9.64
CA GLU A 48 1.22 -8.16 9.86
C GLU A 48 2.28 -8.72 8.92
N VAL A 49 2.27 -8.28 7.65
CA VAL A 49 3.27 -8.67 6.66
C VAL A 49 4.67 -8.19 7.04
N LEU A 50 4.79 -7.00 7.62
CA LEU A 50 6.05 -6.39 8.07
C LEU A 50 6.46 -6.83 9.48
N GLY A 51 5.51 -7.37 10.28
CA GLY A 51 5.74 -7.82 11.65
C GLY A 51 5.80 -6.69 12.67
N VAL A 52 5.03 -5.63 12.46
CA VAL A 52 4.96 -4.47 13.35
C VAL A 52 3.59 -4.33 14.00
N ASP A 53 3.55 -3.82 15.22
CA ASP A 53 2.31 -3.55 15.95
C ASP A 53 1.75 -2.16 15.61
N VAL A 54 0.43 -2.02 15.61
CA VAL A 54 -0.28 -0.78 15.31
C VAL A 54 -1.14 -0.38 16.48
N ASP A 55 -0.77 0.70 17.16
CA ASP A 55 -1.51 1.23 18.30
C ASP A 55 -2.60 2.25 17.87
N VAL A 56 -2.27 3.11 16.91
CA VAL A 56 -3.14 4.21 16.45
C VAL A 56 -3.15 4.26 14.93
N THR A 57 -4.34 4.36 14.35
CA THR A 57 -4.51 4.57 12.91
C THR A 57 -4.96 6.01 12.61
N LEU A 58 -4.78 6.45 11.37
CA LEU A 58 -5.34 7.74 10.93
C LEU A 58 -6.88 7.74 10.97
N GLY A 59 -7.51 6.56 10.87
CA GLY A 59 -8.94 6.37 11.05
C GLY A 59 -9.39 6.70 12.47
N ASP A 60 -8.64 6.26 13.49
CA ASP A 60 -8.94 6.57 14.91
C ASP A 60 -8.87 8.07 15.18
N ILE A 61 -7.88 8.75 14.61
CA ILE A 61 -7.75 10.22 14.73
C ILE A 61 -8.97 10.90 14.12
N ARG A 62 -9.39 10.48 12.93
CA ARG A 62 -10.58 11.02 12.24
C ARG A 62 -11.84 10.83 13.07
N GLU A 63 -12.03 9.64 13.62
CA GLU A 63 -13.20 9.33 14.46
C GLU A 63 -13.21 10.16 15.75
N ASN A 64 -12.09 10.26 16.44
CA ASN A 64 -11.98 11.05 17.65
C ASN A 64 -12.30 12.52 17.39
N VAL A 65 -11.77 13.10 16.30
CA VAL A 65 -12.10 14.48 15.93
C VAL A 65 -13.57 14.64 15.55
N ALA A 66 -14.13 13.69 14.80
CA ALA A 66 -15.55 13.76 14.41
C ALA A 66 -16.50 13.61 15.60
N ARG A 67 -16.13 12.83 16.61
CA ARG A 67 -16.93 12.59 17.81
C ARG A 67 -16.74 13.65 18.90
N SER A 68 -15.74 14.51 18.79
CA SER A 68 -15.39 15.48 19.85
C SER A 68 -16.50 16.45 20.23
N ASP A 69 -17.45 16.73 19.31
CA ASP A 69 -18.57 17.64 19.58
C ASP A 69 -19.76 16.96 20.27
N ILE A 70 -19.83 15.63 20.22
CA ILE A 70 -21.00 14.87 20.70
C ILE A 70 -20.66 13.87 21.81
N ALA A 71 -19.39 13.49 21.97
CA ALA A 71 -18.94 12.54 22.99
C ALA A 71 -18.76 13.22 24.35
N VAL A 72 -19.17 12.52 25.42
CA VAL A 72 -18.95 12.95 26.83
C VAL A 72 -18.36 11.77 27.60
N PRO A 73 -17.10 11.88 28.08
CA PRO A 73 -16.18 13.00 27.86
C PRO A 73 -15.72 13.10 26.39
N SER A 74 -15.29 14.30 25.98
CA SER A 74 -14.70 14.51 24.67
C SER A 74 -13.38 13.73 24.55
N PRO A 75 -13.09 13.10 23.41
CA PRO A 75 -11.79 12.47 23.17
C PRO A 75 -10.65 13.50 23.00
N ILE A 76 -10.97 14.76 22.75
CA ILE A 76 -9.99 15.84 22.65
C ILE A 76 -9.81 16.50 24.04
N PRO A 77 -8.57 16.60 24.56
CA PRO A 77 -8.28 17.24 25.82
C PRO A 77 -8.75 18.70 25.87
N SER A 78 -9.18 19.15 27.07
CA SER A 78 -9.61 20.54 27.28
C SER A 78 -8.48 21.51 26.93
N GLY A 79 -8.82 22.52 26.13
CA GLY A 79 -7.87 23.55 25.70
C GLY A 79 -7.12 23.24 24.41
N MET A 80 -7.30 22.07 23.83
CA MET A 80 -6.71 21.68 22.56
C MET A 80 -7.73 21.83 21.42
N THR A 81 -7.33 22.42 20.31
CA THR A 81 -8.16 22.50 19.12
C THR A 81 -8.16 21.15 18.37
N LYS A 82 -9.15 20.94 17.50
CA LYS A 82 -9.21 19.75 16.66
C LYS A 82 -7.98 19.59 15.77
N GLN A 83 -7.42 20.69 15.31
CA GLN A 83 -6.21 20.70 14.47
C GLN A 83 -5.00 20.28 15.31
N GLU A 84 -4.76 20.91 16.44
CA GLU A 84 -3.64 20.57 17.34
C GLU A 84 -3.72 19.11 17.79
N TYR A 85 -4.92 18.62 18.09
CA TYR A 85 -5.13 17.21 18.41
C TYR A 85 -4.77 16.28 17.24
N ALA A 86 -5.25 16.59 16.03
CA ALA A 86 -4.96 15.79 14.85
C ALA A 86 -3.46 15.78 14.51
N GLU A 87 -2.78 16.91 14.63
CA GLU A 87 -1.33 17.03 14.41
C GLU A 87 -0.53 16.28 15.49
N PHE A 88 -0.93 16.40 16.76
CA PHE A 88 -0.32 15.66 17.86
C PHE A 88 -0.47 14.15 17.69
N MET A 89 -1.68 13.69 17.42
CA MET A 89 -2.00 12.27 17.26
C MET A 89 -1.38 11.68 15.99
N PHE A 90 -1.15 12.49 14.94
CA PHE A 90 -0.46 12.03 13.75
C PHE A 90 0.96 11.52 14.07
N ASN A 91 1.68 12.21 14.94
CA ASN A 91 3.01 11.75 15.38
C ASN A 91 2.92 10.42 16.16
N SER A 92 1.83 10.20 16.91
CA SER A 92 1.61 8.93 17.61
C SER A 92 1.15 7.79 16.68
N ALA A 93 0.66 8.12 15.49
CA ALA A 93 0.26 7.14 14.49
C ALA A 93 1.41 6.75 13.54
N LEU A 94 2.53 7.48 13.60
CA LEU A 94 3.73 7.11 12.87
C LEU A 94 4.44 6.00 13.64
N ILE A 95 4.58 4.85 13.02
CA ILE A 95 5.33 3.71 13.52
C ILE A 95 6.73 3.86 12.99
N GLU A 96 7.70 4.06 13.89
CA GLU A 96 9.10 4.29 13.54
C GLU A 96 9.90 2.98 13.72
N GLU A 97 10.45 2.47 12.63
CA GLU A 97 11.34 1.31 12.59
C GLU A 97 12.75 1.76 12.13
N ASP A 98 13.75 0.92 12.30
CA ASP A 98 15.15 1.26 12.01
C ASP A 98 15.38 1.71 10.56
N ASP A 99 14.69 1.11 9.60
CA ASP A 99 14.94 1.29 8.16
C ASP A 99 13.77 1.92 7.39
N TYR A 100 12.59 1.95 7.97
CA TYR A 100 11.38 2.53 7.40
C TYR A 100 10.42 2.98 8.49
N ASP A 101 9.56 3.93 8.16
CA ASP A 101 8.42 4.29 8.99
C ASP A 101 7.13 3.82 8.34
N MET A 102 6.08 3.61 9.15
CA MET A 102 4.80 3.14 8.66
C MET A 102 3.64 3.99 9.14
N LEU A 103 2.67 4.22 8.26
CA LEU A 103 1.37 4.81 8.56
C LEU A 103 0.25 3.87 8.14
N VAL A 104 -0.74 3.72 9.00
CA VAL A 104 -1.94 2.92 8.73
C VAL A 104 -3.14 3.84 8.59
N MET A 105 -3.81 3.80 7.42
CA MET A 105 -4.99 4.62 7.16
C MET A 105 -6.19 4.20 8.01
N GLY A 106 -6.36 2.91 8.26
CA GLY A 106 -7.42 2.35 9.08
C GLY A 106 -8.83 2.57 8.52
N ARG A 107 -9.83 2.04 9.23
CA ARG A 107 -11.25 2.19 8.88
C ARG A 107 -11.80 3.53 9.36
N THR A 108 -12.75 4.06 8.63
CA THR A 108 -13.63 5.15 9.10
C THR A 108 -15.01 4.57 9.36
N GLN A 109 -15.43 4.54 10.62
CA GLN A 109 -16.72 3.97 11.04
C GLN A 109 -17.71 5.08 11.40
N GLY A 110 -18.20 5.87 10.55
CA GLY A 110 -19.17 6.86 10.98
C GLY A 110 -19.84 7.65 9.86
N LYS A 111 -21.06 8.11 10.13
CA LYS A 111 -21.78 9.09 9.30
C LYS A 111 -21.29 10.48 9.69
N GLY A 112 -20.27 11.01 9.02
CA GLY A 112 -19.78 12.36 9.30
C GLY A 112 -19.04 12.98 8.13
N CYS A 113 -18.97 14.30 8.09
CA CYS A 113 -18.13 15.00 7.13
C CYS A 113 -16.68 15.04 7.67
N TYR A 114 -15.84 14.16 7.17
CA TYR A 114 -14.41 14.10 7.54
C TYR A 114 -13.53 15.05 6.72
N CYS A 115 -14.14 15.95 5.93
CA CYS A 115 -13.40 16.79 4.97
C CYS A 115 -12.31 17.63 5.62
N TYR A 116 -12.59 18.21 6.79
CA TYR A 116 -11.61 19.02 7.53
C TYR A 116 -10.42 18.17 8.00
N VAL A 117 -10.70 17.06 8.69
CA VAL A 117 -9.65 16.19 9.25
C VAL A 117 -8.84 15.54 8.13
N ASN A 118 -9.49 15.13 7.05
CA ASN A 118 -8.80 14.62 5.86
C ASN A 118 -7.84 15.66 5.28
N GLY A 119 -8.21 16.94 5.28
CA GLY A 119 -7.34 18.03 4.86
C GLY A 119 -6.10 18.18 5.74
N VAL A 120 -6.28 18.12 7.08
CA VAL A 120 -5.17 18.18 8.03
C VAL A 120 -4.24 16.96 7.86
N LEU A 121 -4.78 15.75 7.82
CA LEU A 121 -4.00 14.53 7.67
C LEU A 121 -3.26 14.49 6.33
N LYS A 122 -3.91 14.92 5.25
CA LYS A 122 -3.26 15.07 3.94
C LYS A 122 -2.05 15.99 4.02
N ALA A 123 -2.23 17.18 4.61
CA ALA A 123 -1.13 18.14 4.77
C ALA A 123 0.02 17.56 5.62
N GLN A 124 -0.29 16.77 6.65
CA GLN A 124 0.74 16.08 7.44
C GLN A 124 1.46 15.01 6.61
N ILE A 125 0.74 14.15 5.90
CA ILE A 125 1.35 13.14 5.01
C ILE A 125 2.25 13.80 3.96
N GLU A 126 1.79 14.87 3.31
CA GLU A 126 2.59 15.60 2.33
C GLU A 126 3.86 16.20 2.95
N LYS A 127 3.76 16.79 4.13
CA LYS A 127 4.88 17.35 4.88
C LYS A 127 5.90 16.28 5.28
N PHE A 128 5.42 15.16 5.85
CA PHE A 128 6.28 14.05 6.28
C PHE A 128 6.92 13.33 5.10
N SER A 129 6.17 13.08 4.02
CA SER A 129 6.67 12.40 2.82
C SER A 129 7.95 13.06 2.26
N GLY A 130 8.12 14.36 2.44
CA GLY A 130 9.34 15.08 2.03
C GLY A 130 10.63 14.65 2.73
N ASN A 131 10.54 13.93 3.85
CA ASN A 131 11.67 13.40 4.60
C ASN A 131 12.14 12.03 4.08
N TYR A 132 11.37 11.39 3.22
CA TYR A 132 11.64 10.04 2.72
C TYR A 132 12.14 10.07 1.28
N ARG A 133 12.92 9.06 0.94
CA ARG A 133 13.35 8.81 -0.44
C ARG A 133 12.28 8.09 -1.24
N TYR A 134 11.56 7.19 -0.58
CA TYR A 134 10.47 6.41 -1.16
C TYR A 134 9.21 6.49 -0.29
N VAL A 135 8.05 6.53 -0.94
CA VAL A 135 6.75 6.29 -0.32
C VAL A 135 6.14 5.08 -1.00
N VAL A 136 5.90 4.01 -0.24
CA VAL A 136 5.32 2.77 -0.76
C VAL A 136 3.91 2.64 -0.21
N VAL A 137 2.93 2.53 -1.11
CA VAL A 137 1.51 2.53 -0.75
C VAL A 137 0.86 1.19 -1.11
N ASP A 138 0.40 0.45 -0.10
CA ASP A 138 -0.48 -0.70 -0.29
C ASP A 138 -1.93 -0.24 -0.39
N ASN A 139 -2.52 -0.35 -1.59
CA ASN A 139 -3.91 0.05 -1.79
C ASN A 139 -4.86 -1.14 -1.63
N GLU A 140 -6.06 -0.86 -1.14
CA GLU A 140 -7.17 -1.80 -1.25
C GLU A 140 -7.49 -2.15 -2.72
N ALA A 141 -8.59 -2.88 -2.96
CA ALA A 141 -9.02 -3.25 -4.31
C ALA A 141 -9.38 -2.07 -5.23
N GLY A 142 -9.39 -0.83 -4.71
CA GLY A 142 -9.61 0.42 -5.43
C GLY A 142 -8.42 1.38 -5.31
N LEU A 143 -8.61 2.60 -5.80
CA LEU A 143 -7.64 3.69 -5.72
C LEU A 143 -8.22 4.89 -4.94
N GLU A 144 -9.06 4.60 -3.94
CA GLU A 144 -9.88 5.63 -3.29
C GLU A 144 -9.05 6.71 -2.61
N HIS A 145 -7.99 6.33 -1.88
CA HIS A 145 -7.11 7.28 -1.20
C HIS A 145 -6.30 8.13 -2.18
N ILE A 146 -5.84 7.53 -3.28
CA ILE A 146 -5.13 8.25 -4.34
C ILE A 146 -6.11 9.18 -5.07
N SER A 147 -7.30 8.69 -5.43
CA SER A 147 -8.30 9.47 -6.16
C SER A 147 -8.83 10.67 -5.37
N ARG A 148 -8.93 10.53 -4.05
CA ARG A 148 -9.30 11.64 -3.15
C ARG A 148 -8.15 12.61 -2.88
N GLY A 149 -6.96 12.36 -3.45
CA GLY A 149 -5.76 13.15 -3.24
C GLY A 149 -5.28 13.14 -1.80
N THR A 150 -5.57 12.08 -1.04
CA THR A 150 -5.09 11.92 0.33
C THR A 150 -3.61 11.50 0.34
N LEU A 151 -3.15 10.89 -0.75
CA LEU A 151 -1.77 10.44 -0.94
C LEU A 151 -1.08 11.27 -2.05
N PRO A 152 0.27 11.32 -2.05
CA PRO A 152 1.04 11.99 -3.10
C PRO A 152 0.77 11.46 -4.50
N SER A 153 1.22 12.21 -5.52
CA SER A 153 1.20 11.72 -6.90
C SER A 153 2.04 10.46 -7.03
N VAL A 154 1.54 9.46 -7.77
CA VAL A 154 2.19 8.18 -7.97
C VAL A 154 3.16 8.25 -9.15
N ASP A 155 4.44 7.86 -8.91
CA ASP A 155 5.45 7.73 -9.97
C ASP A 155 5.44 6.33 -10.60
N ILE A 156 5.33 5.29 -9.77
CA ILE A 156 5.33 3.90 -10.20
C ILE A 156 4.05 3.22 -9.69
N MET A 157 3.28 2.65 -10.59
CA MET A 157 2.08 1.86 -10.29
C MET A 157 2.36 0.38 -10.59
N LEU A 158 2.35 -0.46 -9.55
CA LEU A 158 2.44 -1.91 -9.69
C LEU A 158 1.04 -2.51 -9.56
N LEU A 159 0.58 -3.10 -10.64
CA LEU A 159 -0.70 -3.77 -10.74
C LEU A 159 -0.50 -5.26 -10.44
N ILE A 160 -1.15 -5.79 -9.40
CA ILE A 160 -0.99 -7.18 -8.99
C ILE A 160 -2.25 -7.98 -9.33
N SER A 161 -2.08 -9.07 -10.07
CA SER A 161 -3.14 -10.04 -10.39
C SER A 161 -2.73 -11.46 -10.02
N ASP A 162 -3.69 -12.33 -9.80
CA ASP A 162 -3.48 -13.78 -9.93
C ASP A 162 -3.47 -14.17 -11.41
N CYS A 163 -3.11 -15.43 -11.74
CA CYS A 163 -3.08 -15.93 -13.11
C CYS A 163 -4.46 -16.27 -13.70
N SER A 164 -5.56 -15.95 -13.01
CA SER A 164 -6.90 -16.16 -13.52
C SER A 164 -7.28 -15.08 -14.55
N ARG A 165 -8.01 -15.46 -15.57
CA ARG A 165 -8.57 -14.52 -16.54
C ARG A 165 -9.38 -13.40 -15.87
N ARG A 166 -10.16 -13.73 -14.83
CA ARG A 166 -10.95 -12.74 -14.06
C ARG A 166 -10.06 -11.77 -13.26
N GLY A 167 -8.92 -12.25 -12.77
CA GLY A 167 -7.91 -11.42 -12.12
C GLY A 167 -7.34 -10.38 -13.09
N ILE A 168 -6.91 -10.82 -14.28
CA ILE A 168 -6.39 -9.94 -15.33
C ILE A 168 -7.44 -8.89 -15.75
N GLN A 169 -8.70 -9.29 -15.96
CA GLN A 169 -9.78 -8.35 -16.27
C GLN A 169 -10.03 -7.34 -15.14
N ALA A 170 -9.91 -7.76 -13.88
CA ALA A 170 -10.05 -6.85 -12.75
C ALA A 170 -8.95 -5.79 -12.74
N VAL A 171 -7.71 -6.18 -13.01
CA VAL A 171 -6.59 -5.25 -13.12
C VAL A 171 -6.72 -4.33 -14.34
N GLY A 172 -7.25 -4.82 -15.47
CA GLY A 172 -7.58 -3.97 -16.61
C GLY A 172 -8.56 -2.84 -16.23
N ARG A 173 -9.55 -3.13 -15.36
CA ARG A 173 -10.44 -2.10 -14.82
C ARG A 173 -9.72 -1.10 -13.90
N VAL A 174 -8.76 -1.56 -13.11
CA VAL A 174 -7.94 -0.66 -12.29
C VAL A 174 -7.10 0.26 -13.19
N GLN A 175 -6.48 -0.27 -14.24
CA GLN A 175 -5.77 0.54 -15.24
C GLN A 175 -6.68 1.59 -15.88
N GLN A 176 -7.90 1.23 -16.24
CA GLN A 176 -8.86 2.18 -16.78
C GLN A 176 -9.22 3.26 -15.75
N MET A 177 -9.45 2.88 -14.50
CA MET A 177 -9.71 3.83 -13.41
C MET A 177 -8.55 4.82 -13.22
N VAL A 178 -7.30 4.39 -13.31
CA VAL A 178 -6.12 5.28 -13.27
C VAL A 178 -6.22 6.35 -14.36
N ARG A 179 -6.61 5.95 -15.57
CA ARG A 179 -6.79 6.88 -16.72
C ARG A 179 -7.95 7.84 -16.49
N ASP A 180 -9.09 7.33 -16.03
CA ASP A 180 -10.33 8.12 -15.81
C ASP A 180 -10.13 9.17 -14.71
N LEU A 181 -9.32 8.85 -13.69
CA LEU A 181 -8.94 9.76 -12.62
C LEU A 181 -7.86 10.78 -13.04
N GLY A 182 -7.35 10.67 -14.26
CA GLY A 182 -6.30 11.56 -14.76
C GLY A 182 -4.94 11.35 -14.09
N LEU A 183 -4.73 10.23 -13.39
CA LEU A 183 -3.46 9.87 -12.81
C LEU A 183 -2.47 9.52 -13.94
N LYS A 184 -1.24 10.02 -13.82
CA LYS A 184 -0.20 9.83 -14.85
C LYS A 184 1.08 9.27 -14.21
N PRO A 185 1.07 8.01 -13.75
CA PRO A 185 2.28 7.40 -13.27
C PRO A 185 3.31 7.33 -14.40
N LYS A 186 4.59 7.56 -14.08
CA LYS A 186 5.69 7.47 -15.06
C LYS A 186 5.88 6.04 -15.55
N VAL A 187 5.61 5.09 -14.66
CA VAL A 187 5.70 3.65 -14.93
C VAL A 187 4.43 2.98 -14.38
N MET A 188 3.79 2.14 -15.21
CA MET A 188 2.69 1.28 -14.78
C MET A 188 2.92 -0.12 -15.32
N LYS A 189 3.09 -1.11 -14.44
CA LYS A 189 3.47 -2.47 -14.79
C LYS A 189 2.57 -3.49 -14.11
N LEU A 190 2.28 -4.59 -14.81
CA LEU A 190 1.58 -5.74 -14.27
C LEU A 190 2.58 -6.77 -13.73
N ILE A 191 2.33 -7.26 -12.53
CA ILE A 191 2.95 -8.48 -11.99
C ILE A 191 1.84 -9.51 -11.81
N VAL A 192 1.98 -10.68 -12.40
CA VAL A 192 1.08 -11.81 -12.19
C VAL A 192 1.65 -12.70 -11.09
N ASN A 193 0.92 -12.83 -10.01
CA ASN A 193 1.33 -13.56 -8.81
C ASN A 193 0.67 -14.94 -8.73
N ARG A 194 1.25 -15.83 -7.93
CA ARG A 194 0.77 -17.19 -7.65
C ARG A 194 0.63 -18.05 -8.90
N ALA A 195 1.53 -17.87 -9.87
CA ALA A 195 1.52 -18.68 -11.07
C ALA A 195 2.04 -20.09 -10.76
N PRO A 196 1.29 -21.14 -11.08
CA PRO A 196 1.77 -22.51 -10.96
C PRO A 196 3.03 -22.73 -11.80
N GLY A 197 4.10 -23.21 -11.18
CA GLY A 197 5.38 -23.39 -11.87
C GLY A 197 6.07 -22.10 -12.34
N GLY A 198 5.54 -20.92 -11.98
CA GLY A 198 6.08 -19.63 -12.42
C GLY A 198 5.78 -19.27 -13.87
N GLU A 199 4.84 -19.96 -14.51
CA GLU A 199 4.51 -19.76 -15.93
C GLU A 199 3.03 -19.38 -16.11
N LEU A 200 2.75 -18.64 -17.19
CA LEU A 200 1.40 -18.29 -17.60
C LEU A 200 0.94 -19.22 -18.73
N ASP A 201 -0.30 -19.68 -18.62
CA ASP A 201 -0.97 -20.35 -19.71
C ASP A 201 -1.31 -19.41 -20.88
N ALA A 202 -1.64 -19.98 -22.04
CA ALA A 202 -1.94 -19.22 -23.24
C ALA A 202 -3.16 -18.30 -23.07
N GLY A 203 -4.19 -18.76 -22.36
CA GLY A 203 -5.41 -17.97 -22.14
C GLY A 203 -5.19 -16.74 -21.25
N THR A 204 -4.31 -16.85 -20.25
CA THR A 204 -3.91 -15.72 -19.42
C THR A 204 -3.09 -14.70 -20.21
N ARG A 205 -2.14 -15.17 -21.06
CA ARG A 205 -1.35 -14.30 -21.96
C ARG A 205 -2.24 -13.54 -22.93
N GLU A 206 -3.19 -14.22 -23.57
CA GLU A 206 -4.15 -13.61 -24.47
C GLU A 206 -4.99 -12.53 -23.79
N GLU A 207 -5.44 -12.78 -22.53
CA GLU A 207 -6.22 -11.79 -21.79
C GLU A 207 -5.36 -10.58 -21.40
N ILE A 208 -4.09 -10.75 -21.04
CA ILE A 208 -3.15 -9.64 -20.77
C ILE A 208 -3.00 -8.74 -22.01
N GLU A 209 -2.80 -9.35 -23.17
CA GLU A 209 -2.71 -8.63 -24.46
C GLU A 209 -4.00 -7.88 -24.78
N LYS A 210 -5.15 -8.54 -24.61
CA LYS A 210 -6.48 -7.96 -24.83
C LYS A 210 -6.74 -6.74 -23.94
N GLN A 211 -6.30 -6.78 -22.69
CA GLN A 211 -6.42 -5.68 -21.73
C GLN A 211 -5.33 -4.62 -21.92
N GLN A 212 -4.38 -4.82 -22.85
CA GLN A 212 -3.25 -3.92 -23.08
C GLN A 212 -2.45 -3.62 -21.81
N LEU A 213 -2.22 -4.65 -20.98
CA LEU A 213 -1.46 -4.53 -19.75
C LEU A 213 0.03 -4.75 -20.03
N ASP A 214 0.87 -3.89 -19.47
CA ASP A 214 2.32 -3.96 -19.60
C ASP A 214 2.89 -4.93 -18.55
N LEU A 215 3.13 -6.18 -18.95
CA LEU A 215 3.61 -7.25 -18.07
C LEU A 215 5.09 -7.05 -17.72
N LEU A 216 5.37 -6.79 -16.44
CA LEU A 216 6.73 -6.80 -15.89
C LEU A 216 7.24 -8.23 -15.73
N GLY A 217 6.40 -9.12 -15.20
CA GLY A 217 6.73 -10.52 -15.05
C GLY A 217 5.78 -11.29 -14.15
N VAL A 218 6.23 -12.48 -13.75
CA VAL A 218 5.42 -13.49 -13.08
C VAL A 218 6.11 -13.91 -11.78
N LEU A 219 5.35 -14.00 -10.70
CA LEU A 219 5.80 -14.56 -9.43
C LEU A 219 5.22 -15.97 -9.27
N PRO A 220 6.04 -16.96 -8.92
CA PRO A 220 5.57 -18.31 -8.70
C PRO A 220 4.69 -18.40 -7.46
N GLN A 221 3.83 -19.42 -7.41
CA GLN A 221 3.23 -19.84 -6.18
C GLN A 221 4.32 -20.40 -5.26
N ASP A 222 4.38 -19.89 -4.03
CA ASP A 222 5.40 -20.28 -3.05
C ASP A 222 4.74 -20.75 -1.76
N GLU A 223 4.99 -22.01 -1.41
CA GLU A 223 4.42 -22.63 -0.23
C GLU A 223 5.01 -22.09 1.08
N THR A 224 6.21 -21.52 1.02
CA THR A 224 6.85 -20.89 2.16
C THR A 224 6.07 -19.65 2.63
N VAL A 225 5.62 -18.83 1.69
CA VAL A 225 4.74 -17.69 2.00
C VAL A 225 3.45 -18.14 2.67
N TYR A 226 2.81 -19.20 2.14
CA TYR A 226 1.59 -19.75 2.73
C TYR A 226 1.82 -20.24 4.16
N ARG A 227 2.95 -20.92 4.44
CA ARG A 227 3.29 -21.39 5.79
C ARG A 227 3.54 -20.23 6.75
N TYR A 228 4.27 -19.19 6.31
CA TYR A 228 4.52 -18.00 7.13
C TYR A 228 3.21 -17.30 7.50
N ASP A 229 2.30 -17.15 6.55
CA ASP A 229 0.98 -16.58 6.76
C ASP A 229 0.16 -17.42 7.77
N CYS A 230 0.10 -18.74 7.60
CA CYS A 230 -0.57 -19.65 8.54
C CYS A 230 0.03 -19.65 9.94
N ASP A 231 1.35 -19.47 10.04
CA ASP A 231 2.08 -19.42 11.33
C ASP A 231 1.99 -18.04 12.00
N GLY A 232 1.37 -17.04 11.38
CA GLY A 232 1.36 -15.66 11.85
C GLY A 232 2.75 -15.00 11.83
N LYS A 233 3.64 -15.45 10.94
CA LYS A 233 4.97 -14.87 10.76
C LYS A 233 4.94 -13.80 9.67
N PRO A 234 5.78 -12.74 9.80
CA PRO A 234 5.88 -11.70 8.76
C PRO A 234 6.23 -12.31 7.40
N THR A 235 5.34 -12.20 6.42
CA THR A 235 5.55 -12.83 5.12
C THR A 235 6.63 -12.14 4.28
N CYS A 236 7.02 -10.90 4.61
CA CYS A 236 8.20 -10.27 4.01
C CYS A 236 9.50 -10.97 4.41
N SER A 237 9.56 -11.60 5.59
CA SER A 237 10.76 -12.24 6.12
C SER A 237 10.98 -13.70 5.66
N VAL A 238 10.24 -14.17 4.65
CA VAL A 238 10.56 -15.48 4.03
C VAL A 238 12.02 -15.51 3.54
N PRO A 239 12.67 -16.69 3.50
CA PRO A 239 14.08 -16.80 3.11
C PRO A 239 14.41 -16.14 1.77
N GLU A 240 15.63 -15.60 1.64
CA GLU A 240 16.09 -14.91 0.45
C GLU A 240 16.15 -15.80 -0.80
N ASP A 241 16.36 -17.09 -0.60
CA ASP A 241 16.38 -18.11 -1.64
C ASP A 241 14.99 -18.65 -2.00
N SER A 242 13.93 -18.12 -1.37
CA SER A 242 12.56 -18.50 -1.73
C SER A 242 12.23 -18.13 -3.19
N PRO A 243 11.53 -19.00 -3.92
CA PRO A 243 11.23 -18.76 -5.33
C PRO A 243 10.57 -17.40 -5.61
N ILE A 244 9.66 -16.96 -4.76
CA ILE A 244 8.97 -15.68 -4.92
C ILE A 244 9.92 -14.49 -4.74
N LYS A 245 10.81 -14.50 -3.74
CA LYS A 245 11.77 -13.40 -3.53
C LYS A 245 12.77 -13.31 -4.67
N LEU A 246 13.33 -14.45 -5.09
CA LEU A 246 14.24 -14.47 -6.22
C LEU A 246 13.58 -13.93 -7.50
N ALA A 247 12.33 -14.29 -7.75
CA ALA A 247 11.58 -13.78 -8.88
C ALA A 247 11.29 -12.27 -8.74
N LEU A 248 10.77 -11.86 -7.58
CA LEU A 248 10.41 -10.46 -7.35
C LEU A 248 11.64 -9.54 -7.45
N ASN A 249 12.76 -9.89 -6.81
CA ASN A 249 13.98 -9.09 -6.86
C ASN A 249 14.43 -8.84 -8.31
N LYS A 250 14.42 -9.86 -9.17
CA LYS A 250 14.73 -9.73 -10.61
C LYS A 250 13.76 -8.79 -11.34
N LEU A 251 12.50 -8.74 -10.93
CA LEU A 251 11.52 -7.82 -11.52
C LEU A 251 11.77 -6.40 -11.04
N LEU A 252 12.07 -6.21 -9.76
CA LEU A 252 12.32 -4.89 -9.17
C LEU A 252 13.59 -4.23 -9.71
N GLU A 253 14.62 -5.02 -10.07
CA GLU A 253 15.85 -4.52 -10.74
C GLU A 253 15.57 -3.85 -12.10
N GLN A 254 14.44 -4.17 -12.74
CA GLN A 254 14.05 -3.58 -14.03
C GLN A 254 13.31 -2.25 -13.87
N LEU A 255 12.97 -1.87 -12.65
CA LEU A 255 12.25 -0.63 -12.36
C LEU A 255 13.23 0.51 -12.08
N PRO A 256 12.86 1.77 -12.38
CA PRO A 256 13.68 2.94 -12.07
C PRO A 256 13.55 3.32 -10.57
N LEU A 257 14.06 2.46 -9.69
CA LEU A 257 14.05 2.62 -8.25
C LEU A 257 15.28 3.33 -7.72
#